data_afb9291d63aaa1f780079e749bd4c102
#
_entry.id   afb9291d63aaa1f780079e749bd4c102
#
_cell.length_a   1.000
_cell.length_b   1.000
_cell.length_c   1.000
_cell.angle_alpha   90.00
_cell.angle_beta   90.00
_cell.angle_gamma   90.00
#
_symmetry.space_group_name_H-M   'P 1'
#
loop_
_entity.id
_entity.type
_entity.pdbx_description
1 polymer ?
#
loop_
_entity_poly.entity_id
_entity_poly.type
_entity_poly.pdbx_seq_one_letter_code
_entity_poly.pdbx_strand_id
1 'polypeptide(L)'
;MKIAIIEIYAVKKINVRKCIDAHLRNSIELSKYLNCDLLLIQSDFLKALNKNYDVLILSYGSGYAPFNLIAELFKKNKEAKKFWLTNEYNLVPITSIMKYKHSIIGNFDKQPYKKNVEDFFTLNLNLLLSKAPNEIKDKKYDCIYYGTFRVYRNKYFVKYLQNEIYLSTSSKNFKKFKHIGCTPKFIGKLNWIEGKETLNLFKYQLYIEDEKTHNNFNNLANRYYEAGFCNNVVFFDVNCRNTINKSELSYYKEQVEDYIVKDYEDLQSKIKECNKDFNKHLAIQKSWR
;
A
#
# COMPACT_ATOMS: atom_id res chain seq x y z
N MET A 1 -10.27 -15.83 23.11
CA MET A 1 -9.12 -15.94 22.19
C MET A 1 -8.31 -14.65 22.27
N LYS A 2 -7.02 -14.77 22.62
CA LYS A 2 -6.10 -13.63 22.74
C LYS A 2 -5.29 -13.53 21.45
N ILE A 3 -5.41 -12.44 20.73
CA ILE A 3 -4.74 -12.20 19.44
C ILE A 3 -3.76 -11.04 19.60
N ALA A 4 -2.60 -11.14 18.97
CA ALA A 4 -1.70 -10.00 18.81
C ALA A 4 -1.25 -9.84 17.36
N ILE A 5 -1.24 -8.61 16.89
CA ILE A 5 -0.58 -8.20 15.65
C ILE A 5 0.80 -7.66 16.02
N ILE A 6 1.84 -8.23 15.38
CA ILE A 6 3.23 -7.90 15.63
C ILE A 6 3.73 -7.00 14.52
N GLU A 7 4.01 -5.74 14.86
CA GLU A 7 4.64 -4.78 13.96
C GLU A 7 6.14 -4.65 14.23
N ILE A 8 6.89 -4.55 13.16
CA ILE A 8 8.36 -4.45 13.22
C ILE A 8 8.86 -3.03 13.53
N TYR A 9 7.97 -2.05 13.51
CA TYR A 9 8.35 -0.65 13.75
C TYR A 9 8.62 -0.37 15.22
N ALA A 10 9.65 0.44 15.48
CA ALA A 10 9.84 1.06 16.78
C ALA A 10 9.11 2.40 16.84
N VAL A 11 8.51 2.73 17.98
CA VAL A 11 7.88 4.04 18.24
C VAL A 11 8.84 5.19 17.89
N LYS A 12 10.12 5.08 18.24
CA LYS A 12 11.14 6.06 17.89
C LYS A 12 11.26 6.31 16.39
N LYS A 13 11.16 5.27 15.55
CA LYS A 13 11.21 5.44 14.08
C LYS A 13 9.96 6.12 13.54
N ILE A 14 8.80 5.87 14.12
CA ILE A 14 7.55 6.54 13.76
C ILE A 14 7.68 8.03 14.05
N ASN A 15 8.12 8.39 15.26
CA ASN A 15 8.25 9.77 15.68
C ASN A 15 9.28 10.56 14.86
N VAL A 16 10.43 9.94 14.54
CA VAL A 16 11.50 10.58 13.75
C VAL A 16 11.09 10.78 12.29
N ARG A 17 10.42 9.80 11.70
CA ARG A 17 10.04 9.86 10.28
C ARG A 17 8.81 10.72 10.02
N LYS A 18 8.02 11.00 11.05
CA LYS A 18 6.71 11.65 10.91
C LYS A 18 5.91 11.04 9.74
N CYS A 19 6.01 9.72 9.57
CA CYS A 19 5.44 9.00 8.45
C CYS A 19 5.01 7.60 8.89
N ILE A 20 3.73 7.35 8.84
CA ILE A 20 3.15 6.02 8.97
C ILE A 20 2.99 5.51 7.54
N ASP A 21 3.61 4.38 7.22
CA ASP A 21 3.40 3.74 5.93
C ASP A 21 2.08 2.95 5.89
N ALA A 22 1.69 2.52 4.70
CA ALA A 22 0.44 1.81 4.49
C ALA A 22 0.36 0.51 5.28
N HIS A 23 1.48 -0.18 5.52
CA HIS A 23 1.49 -1.44 6.28
C HIS A 23 1.12 -1.21 7.74
N LEU A 24 1.74 -0.21 8.38
CA LEU A 24 1.41 0.13 9.77
C LEU A 24 -0.05 0.60 9.90
N ARG A 25 -0.57 1.36 8.92
CA ARG A 25 -1.98 1.75 8.90
C ARG A 25 -2.89 0.53 8.82
N ASN A 26 -2.60 -0.41 7.93
CA ASN A 26 -3.37 -1.66 7.83
C ASN A 26 -3.36 -2.44 9.15
N SER A 27 -2.21 -2.52 9.82
CA SER A 27 -2.10 -3.19 11.12
C SER A 27 -2.90 -2.48 12.22
N ILE A 28 -2.91 -1.15 12.22
CA ILE A 28 -3.73 -0.36 13.15
C ILE A 28 -5.23 -0.62 12.90
N GLU A 29 -5.69 -0.53 11.66
CA GLU A 29 -7.10 -0.76 11.34
C GLU A 29 -7.50 -2.22 11.59
N LEU A 30 -6.65 -3.18 11.26
CA LEU A 30 -6.90 -4.58 11.54
C LEU A 30 -6.96 -4.86 13.05
N SER A 31 -6.09 -4.23 13.86
CA SER A 31 -6.12 -4.40 15.32
C SER A 31 -7.40 -3.87 15.94
N LYS A 32 -7.91 -2.75 15.46
CA LYS A 32 -9.21 -2.20 15.86
C LYS A 32 -10.36 -3.15 15.47
N TYR A 33 -10.34 -3.63 14.22
CA TYR A 33 -11.36 -4.54 13.69
C TYR A 33 -11.43 -5.86 14.47
N LEU A 34 -10.27 -6.43 14.81
CA LEU A 34 -10.17 -7.68 15.58
C LEU A 34 -10.26 -7.46 17.09
N ASN A 35 -10.31 -6.22 17.57
CA ASN A 35 -10.23 -5.85 18.98
C ASN A 35 -9.08 -6.60 19.71
N CYS A 36 -7.86 -6.44 19.20
CA CYS A 36 -6.70 -7.20 19.65
C CYS A 36 -5.47 -6.31 19.93
N ASP A 37 -4.44 -6.90 20.57
CA ASP A 37 -3.19 -6.18 20.86
C ASP A 37 -2.44 -5.85 19.56
N LEU A 38 -2.01 -4.59 19.41
CA LEU A 38 -1.01 -4.18 18.43
C LEU A 38 0.34 -3.99 19.15
N LEU A 39 1.32 -4.82 18.82
CA LEU A 39 2.63 -4.83 19.44
C LEU A 39 3.67 -4.22 18.50
N LEU A 40 4.22 -3.09 18.88
CA LEU A 40 5.43 -2.53 18.24
C LEU A 40 6.64 -3.26 18.86
N ILE A 41 7.05 -4.36 18.25
CA ILE A 41 7.90 -5.38 18.90
C ILE A 41 9.18 -4.84 19.54
N GLN A 42 9.77 -3.78 18.98
CA GLN A 42 10.98 -3.18 19.57
C GLN A 42 10.71 -2.40 20.86
N SER A 43 9.48 -1.94 21.06
CA SER A 43 9.08 -1.16 22.24
C SER A 43 8.30 -1.98 23.25
N ASP A 44 7.50 -2.92 22.76
CA ASP A 44 6.54 -3.67 23.56
C ASP A 44 7.02 -5.11 23.87
N PHE A 45 8.27 -5.46 23.56
CA PHE A 45 8.77 -6.83 23.66
C PHE A 45 8.59 -7.45 25.04
N LEU A 46 9.03 -6.76 26.10
CA LEU A 46 8.90 -7.26 27.47
C LEU A 46 7.43 -7.40 27.88
N LYS A 47 6.58 -6.44 27.48
CA LYS A 47 5.13 -6.51 27.72
C LYS A 47 4.51 -7.71 26.98
N ALA A 48 4.95 -7.96 25.75
CA ALA A 48 4.49 -9.08 24.96
C ALA A 48 4.90 -10.45 25.56
N LEU A 49 6.10 -10.55 26.13
CA LEU A 49 6.57 -11.76 26.82
C LEU A 49 5.78 -12.08 28.11
N ASN A 50 5.15 -11.10 28.73
CA ASN A 50 4.34 -11.30 29.93
C ASN A 50 2.91 -11.78 29.63
N LYS A 51 2.53 -11.90 28.35
CA LYS A 51 1.22 -12.38 27.92
C LYS A 51 1.34 -13.69 27.15
N ASN A 52 0.32 -14.53 27.24
CA ASN A 52 0.15 -15.68 26.35
C ASN A 52 -0.92 -15.34 25.32
N TYR A 53 -0.65 -15.73 24.07
CA TYR A 53 -1.53 -15.49 22.92
C TYR A 53 -1.95 -16.82 22.30
N ASP A 54 -3.17 -16.86 21.82
CA ASP A 54 -3.72 -17.97 21.02
C ASP A 54 -3.39 -17.82 19.54
N VAL A 55 -3.25 -16.56 19.10
CA VAL A 55 -2.95 -16.20 17.71
C VAL A 55 -1.92 -15.06 17.65
N LEU A 56 -0.90 -15.25 16.86
CA LEU A 56 0.11 -14.25 16.55
C LEU A 56 0.09 -13.94 15.05
N ILE A 57 -0.10 -12.66 14.70
CA ILE A 57 -0.15 -12.18 13.33
C ILE A 57 1.08 -11.30 13.09
N LEU A 58 2.08 -11.82 12.38
CA LEU A 58 3.24 -11.03 11.98
C LEU A 58 2.86 -10.17 10.76
N SER A 59 2.86 -8.87 10.94
CA SER A 59 2.71 -7.97 9.81
C SER A 59 4.06 -7.80 9.12
N TYR A 60 4.02 -7.53 7.86
CA TYR A 60 5.11 -7.25 6.94
C TYR A 60 6.56 -7.46 7.45
N GLY A 61 7.26 -8.45 6.92
CA GLY A 61 8.69 -8.67 7.18
C GLY A 61 9.57 -7.91 6.19
N SER A 62 10.17 -6.79 6.61
CA SER A 62 11.31 -6.22 5.90
C SER A 62 12.61 -6.77 6.47
N GLY A 63 13.70 -6.77 5.68
CA GLY A 63 15.03 -7.23 6.12
C GLY A 63 15.65 -6.47 7.30
N TYR A 64 14.91 -5.56 7.93
CA TYR A 64 15.32 -4.76 9.09
C TYR A 64 14.54 -5.11 10.37
N ALA A 65 13.74 -6.17 10.35
CA ALA A 65 12.98 -6.57 11.52
C ALA A 65 13.88 -7.18 12.60
N PRO A 66 13.56 -6.98 13.87
CA PRO A 66 14.25 -7.64 14.98
C PRO A 66 13.77 -9.09 15.11
N PHE A 67 14.17 -9.92 14.16
CA PHE A 67 13.69 -11.30 14.03
C PHE A 67 14.00 -12.19 15.22
N ASN A 68 15.09 -11.90 15.95
CA ASN A 68 15.40 -12.55 17.22
C ASN A 68 14.30 -12.33 18.27
N LEU A 69 13.79 -11.10 18.41
CA LEU A 69 12.71 -10.81 19.35
C LEU A 69 11.40 -11.51 18.94
N ILE A 70 11.10 -11.53 17.64
CA ILE A 70 9.92 -12.23 17.12
C ILE A 70 10.06 -13.75 17.36
N ALA A 71 11.25 -14.31 17.11
CA ALA A 71 11.52 -15.72 17.35
C ALA A 71 11.36 -16.10 18.84
N GLU A 72 11.79 -15.26 19.77
CA GLU A 72 11.59 -15.47 21.21
C GLU A 72 10.10 -15.43 21.58
N LEU A 73 9.33 -14.48 21.00
CA LEU A 73 7.89 -14.43 21.20
C LEU A 73 7.19 -15.68 20.65
N PHE A 74 7.62 -16.17 19.48
CA PHE A 74 7.10 -17.40 18.89
C PHE A 74 7.45 -18.64 19.71
N LYS A 75 8.67 -18.71 20.25
CA LYS A 75 9.12 -19.79 21.14
C LYS A 75 8.29 -19.84 22.41
N LYS A 76 8.00 -18.68 23.02
CA LYS A 76 7.15 -18.60 24.21
C LYS A 76 5.72 -19.05 23.92
N ASN A 77 5.17 -18.64 22.78
CA ASN A 77 3.81 -18.96 22.36
C ASN A 77 3.83 -20.08 21.30
N LYS A 78 4.49 -21.20 21.60
CA LYS A 78 4.69 -22.30 20.64
C LYS A 78 3.39 -22.87 20.10
N GLU A 79 2.36 -22.95 20.94
CA GLU A 79 1.03 -23.49 20.61
C GLU A 79 0.13 -22.48 19.90
N ALA A 80 0.48 -21.19 19.89
CA ALA A 80 -0.28 -20.18 19.18
C ALA A 80 -0.28 -20.43 17.66
N LYS A 81 -1.43 -20.22 17.01
CA LYS A 81 -1.48 -20.15 15.55
C LYS A 81 -0.72 -18.92 15.07
N LYS A 82 0.09 -19.09 14.04
CA LYS A 82 0.97 -18.05 13.51
C LYS A 82 0.58 -17.72 12.08
N PHE A 83 0.29 -16.44 11.84
CA PHE A 83 -0.01 -15.92 10.52
C PHE A 83 1.03 -14.89 10.12
N TRP A 84 1.40 -14.89 8.86
CA TRP A 84 2.26 -13.87 8.29
C TRP A 84 1.49 -13.09 7.22
N LEU A 85 1.24 -11.81 7.50
CA LEU A 85 0.66 -10.89 6.53
C LEU A 85 1.78 -10.30 5.68
N THR A 86 1.70 -10.46 4.36
CA THR A 86 2.72 -9.90 3.47
C THR A 86 2.13 -9.40 2.17
N ASN A 87 2.63 -8.22 1.75
CA ASN A 87 2.37 -7.65 0.44
C ASN A 87 3.59 -7.80 -0.49
N GLU A 88 4.64 -8.50 -0.05
CA GLU A 88 5.87 -8.65 -0.80
C GLU A 88 5.96 -10.05 -1.43
N TYR A 89 5.99 -10.11 -2.74
CA TYR A 89 6.16 -11.37 -3.48
C TYR A 89 7.50 -12.07 -3.17
N ASN A 90 8.58 -11.30 -3.07
CA ASN A 90 9.90 -11.80 -2.71
C ASN A 90 10.12 -11.64 -1.20
N LEU A 91 9.66 -12.61 -0.44
CA LEU A 91 9.98 -12.68 0.99
C LEU A 91 11.47 -13.00 1.15
N VAL A 92 12.17 -12.19 1.91
CA VAL A 92 13.53 -12.54 2.32
C VAL A 92 13.42 -13.72 3.28
N PRO A 93 14.12 -14.85 3.04
CA PRO A 93 14.08 -16.00 3.94
C PRO A 93 14.59 -15.60 5.32
N ILE A 94 13.68 -15.58 6.30
CA ILE A 94 14.00 -15.26 7.67
C ILE A 94 14.10 -16.59 8.41
N THR A 95 15.26 -17.18 8.32
CA THR A 95 15.53 -18.55 8.80
C THR A 95 15.09 -18.80 10.24
N SER A 96 15.22 -17.80 11.11
CA SER A 96 14.83 -17.92 12.52
C SER A 96 13.32 -18.00 12.75
N ILE A 97 12.51 -17.37 11.88
CA ILE A 97 11.04 -17.39 11.96
C ILE A 97 10.47 -18.50 11.11
N MET A 98 11.05 -18.75 9.93
CA MET A 98 10.56 -19.75 8.97
C MET A 98 10.61 -21.19 9.49
N LYS A 99 11.31 -21.45 10.62
CA LYS A 99 11.29 -22.75 11.27
C LYS A 99 9.98 -23.08 12.00
N TYR A 100 9.17 -22.07 12.30
CA TYR A 100 7.87 -22.26 12.93
C TYR A 100 6.81 -22.51 11.86
N LYS A 101 5.88 -23.41 12.14
CA LYS A 101 4.70 -23.60 11.31
C LYS A 101 3.86 -22.31 11.29
N HIS A 102 3.42 -21.88 10.14
CA HIS A 102 2.66 -20.66 9.96
C HIS A 102 1.82 -20.69 8.69
N SER A 103 0.80 -19.86 8.66
CA SER A 103 0.01 -19.59 7.46
C SER A 103 0.40 -18.24 6.86
N ILE A 104 0.36 -18.13 5.54
CA ILE A 104 0.64 -16.88 4.84
C ILE A 104 -0.67 -16.27 4.37
N ILE A 105 -0.84 -14.97 4.61
CA ILE A 105 -1.89 -14.15 4.02
C ILE A 105 -1.22 -13.13 3.12
N GLY A 106 -1.45 -13.20 1.82
CA GLY A 106 -0.74 -12.39 0.83
C GLY A 106 -1.62 -11.90 -0.31
N ASN A 107 -1.07 -10.98 -1.10
CA ASN A 107 -1.74 -10.31 -2.22
C ASN A 107 -1.19 -10.76 -3.57
N PHE A 108 -0.81 -12.02 -3.73
CA PHE A 108 -0.19 -12.53 -4.94
C PHE A 108 -0.71 -13.93 -5.30
N ASP A 109 -0.67 -14.28 -6.58
CA ASP A 109 -1.29 -15.51 -7.11
C ASP A 109 -0.56 -16.78 -6.67
N LYS A 110 0.74 -16.69 -6.40
CA LYS A 110 1.58 -17.85 -6.11
C LYS A 110 2.33 -17.66 -4.81
N GLN A 111 2.28 -18.68 -3.97
CA GLN A 111 3.10 -18.73 -2.78
C GLN A 111 4.60 -18.88 -3.16
N PRO A 112 5.47 -17.95 -2.77
CA PRO A 112 6.90 -18.00 -3.09
C PRO A 112 7.68 -18.99 -2.21
N TYR A 113 7.15 -19.37 -1.02
CA TYR A 113 7.80 -20.25 -0.06
C TYR A 113 6.89 -21.38 0.37
N LYS A 114 7.45 -22.59 0.42
CA LYS A 114 6.72 -23.80 0.81
C LYS A 114 7.13 -24.38 2.17
N LYS A 115 8.29 -23.99 2.71
CA LYS A 115 8.83 -24.59 3.94
C LYS A 115 8.08 -24.07 5.16
N ASN A 116 7.53 -24.99 5.96
CA ASN A 116 6.77 -24.73 7.19
C ASN A 116 5.52 -23.85 7.00
N VAL A 117 5.01 -23.71 5.77
CA VAL A 117 3.74 -23.05 5.49
C VAL A 117 2.65 -24.11 5.50
N GLU A 118 1.65 -23.92 6.37
CA GLU A 118 0.49 -24.81 6.49
C GLU A 118 -0.58 -24.43 5.46
N ASP A 119 -0.91 -23.13 5.40
CA ASP A 119 -1.94 -22.61 4.52
C ASP A 119 -1.49 -21.31 3.86
N PHE A 120 -2.04 -21.05 2.69
CA PHE A 120 -1.87 -19.81 1.97
C PHE A 120 -3.24 -19.22 1.62
N PHE A 121 -3.47 -18.00 2.09
CA PHE A 121 -4.70 -17.26 1.84
C PHE A 121 -4.40 -16.02 1.01
N THR A 122 -5.21 -15.78 0.00
CA THR A 122 -5.18 -14.52 -0.73
C THR A 122 -6.19 -13.57 -0.10
N LEU A 123 -5.71 -12.47 0.46
CA LEU A 123 -6.55 -11.44 1.07
C LEU A 123 -5.94 -10.07 0.84
N ASN A 124 -6.77 -9.13 0.35
CA ASN A 124 -6.37 -7.76 0.17
C ASN A 124 -6.65 -6.93 1.43
N LEU A 125 -5.66 -6.84 2.31
CA LEU A 125 -5.76 -6.06 3.54
C LEU A 125 -5.86 -4.54 3.32
N ASN A 126 -5.41 -4.06 2.15
CA ASN A 126 -5.47 -2.64 1.84
C ASN A 126 -6.90 -2.12 1.68
N LEU A 127 -7.86 -3.00 1.43
CA LEU A 127 -9.28 -2.64 1.42
C LEU A 127 -9.76 -2.07 2.75
N LEU A 128 -9.20 -2.51 3.89
CA LEU A 128 -9.54 -1.97 5.20
C LEU A 128 -9.19 -0.47 5.30
N LEU A 129 -8.06 -0.07 4.72
CA LEU A 129 -7.65 1.33 4.68
C LEU A 129 -8.63 2.18 3.88
N SER A 130 -9.08 1.71 2.72
CA SER A 130 -9.96 2.48 1.84
C SER A 130 -11.42 2.56 2.32
N LYS A 131 -11.82 1.70 3.25
CA LYS A 131 -13.19 1.71 3.84
C LYS A 131 -13.41 2.78 4.90
N ALA A 132 -12.35 3.35 5.45
CA ALA A 132 -12.41 4.42 6.45
C ALA A 132 -11.73 5.70 5.92
N PRO A 133 -12.28 6.32 4.88
CA PRO A 133 -11.65 7.48 4.26
C PRO A 133 -11.64 8.68 5.21
N ASN A 134 -10.63 9.53 5.06
CA ASN A 134 -10.62 10.85 5.67
C ASN A 134 -11.83 11.69 5.20
N GLU A 135 -12.15 12.73 5.97
CA GLU A 135 -13.12 13.72 5.51
C GLU A 135 -12.69 14.30 4.14
N ILE A 136 -13.69 14.57 3.30
CA ILE A 136 -13.46 15.25 2.03
C ILE A 136 -13.06 16.69 2.36
N LYS A 137 -11.87 17.10 1.92
CA LYS A 137 -11.36 18.47 2.03
C LYS A 137 -11.48 19.15 0.68
N ASP A 138 -11.46 20.48 0.71
CA ASP A 138 -11.41 21.28 -0.52
C ASP A 138 -10.19 20.86 -1.36
N LYS A 139 -10.46 20.34 -2.54
CA LYS A 139 -9.46 19.91 -3.49
C LYS A 139 -8.89 21.12 -4.21
N LYS A 140 -7.60 21.39 -4.03
CA LYS A 140 -6.93 22.59 -4.56
C LYS A 140 -6.20 22.34 -5.86
N TYR A 141 -5.84 21.08 -6.12
CA TYR A 141 -4.99 20.70 -7.24
C TYR A 141 -5.62 19.56 -8.04
N ASP A 142 -5.29 19.46 -9.31
CA ASP A 142 -5.82 18.40 -10.15
C ASP A 142 -5.12 17.07 -9.90
N CYS A 143 -4.01 16.78 -10.57
CA CYS A 143 -3.48 15.42 -10.61
C CYS A 143 -2.11 15.28 -9.97
N ILE A 144 -1.95 14.22 -9.17
CA ILE A 144 -0.69 13.86 -8.53
C ILE A 144 -0.25 12.44 -8.91
N TYR A 145 1.06 12.27 -9.11
CA TYR A 145 1.74 10.99 -8.98
C TYR A 145 2.68 11.04 -7.79
N TYR A 146 2.74 9.98 -6.99
CA TYR A 146 3.71 9.86 -5.92
C TYR A 146 4.37 8.49 -5.89
N GLY A 147 5.65 8.47 -5.54
CA GLY A 147 6.41 7.24 -5.45
C GLY A 147 7.90 7.41 -5.62
N THR A 148 8.59 6.28 -5.50
CA THR A 148 10.03 6.18 -5.70
C THR A 148 10.33 6.00 -7.17
N PHE A 149 11.41 6.64 -7.65
CA PHE A 149 11.91 6.39 -8.99
C PHE A 149 12.36 4.94 -9.16
N ARG A 150 11.91 4.32 -10.25
CA ARG A 150 12.27 2.96 -10.65
C ARG A 150 12.68 2.95 -12.12
N VAL A 151 13.89 2.48 -12.43
CA VAL A 151 14.43 2.49 -13.79
C VAL A 151 13.53 1.74 -14.78
N TYR A 152 13.00 0.61 -14.39
CA TYR A 152 12.11 -0.20 -15.24
C TYR A 152 10.71 0.41 -15.48
N ARG A 153 10.40 1.55 -14.83
CA ARG A 153 9.19 2.35 -15.07
C ARG A 153 9.43 3.58 -15.94
N ASN A 154 10.66 3.82 -16.43
CA ASN A 154 11.01 5.05 -17.16
C ASN A 154 10.06 5.31 -18.33
N LYS A 155 9.77 4.28 -19.15
CA LYS A 155 8.87 4.39 -20.29
C LYS A 155 7.47 4.89 -19.93
N TYR A 156 7.00 4.60 -18.72
CA TYR A 156 5.70 5.08 -18.23
C TYR A 156 5.83 6.49 -17.64
N PHE A 157 6.92 6.79 -16.93
CA PHE A 157 7.11 8.10 -16.32
C PHE A 157 7.18 9.22 -17.37
N VAL A 158 7.99 9.06 -18.41
CA VAL A 158 8.13 10.07 -19.47
C VAL A 158 6.82 10.31 -20.24
N LYS A 159 5.96 9.32 -20.27
CA LYS A 159 4.67 9.36 -20.96
C LYS A 159 3.65 10.28 -20.28
N TYR A 160 3.72 10.44 -18.95
CA TYR A 160 2.71 11.15 -18.18
C TYR A 160 3.23 12.32 -17.35
N LEU A 161 4.47 12.23 -16.81
CA LEU A 161 4.94 13.19 -15.81
C LEU A 161 5.46 14.48 -16.44
N GLN A 162 4.52 15.27 -16.92
CA GLN A 162 4.75 16.58 -17.56
C GLN A 162 4.21 17.72 -16.67
N ASN A 163 4.31 18.95 -17.16
CA ASN A 163 4.18 20.21 -16.43
C ASN A 163 2.94 20.35 -15.52
N GLU A 164 1.79 19.78 -15.92
CA GLU A 164 0.56 19.92 -15.13
C GLU A 164 0.40 18.82 -14.06
N ILE A 165 1.26 17.83 -14.06
CA ILE A 165 1.22 16.75 -13.08
C ILE A 165 2.12 17.08 -11.88
N TYR A 166 1.57 16.98 -10.69
CA TYR A 166 2.33 17.12 -9.47
C TYR A 166 3.06 15.82 -9.13
N LEU A 167 4.32 15.93 -8.72
CA LEU A 167 5.14 14.78 -8.31
C LEU A 167 5.55 14.91 -6.86
N SER A 168 5.15 13.94 -6.05
CA SER A 168 5.65 13.79 -4.69
C SER A 168 6.67 12.65 -4.61
N THR A 169 7.89 13.00 -4.27
CA THR A 169 9.00 12.07 -4.09
C THR A 169 10.12 12.73 -3.28
N SER A 170 11.23 12.01 -3.01
CA SER A 170 12.42 12.62 -2.42
C SER A 170 13.17 13.48 -3.46
N SER A 171 13.89 14.51 -3.01
CA SER A 171 14.72 15.36 -3.88
C SER A 171 15.74 14.55 -4.69
N LYS A 172 16.29 13.47 -4.11
CA LYS A 172 17.19 12.53 -4.80
C LYS A 172 16.49 11.83 -5.98
N ASN A 173 15.26 11.39 -5.77
CA ASN A 173 14.49 10.75 -6.84
C ASN A 173 14.02 11.76 -7.88
N PHE A 174 13.64 12.97 -7.48
CA PHE A 174 13.23 14.03 -8.41
C PHE A 174 14.32 14.32 -9.45
N LYS A 175 15.59 14.40 -9.03
CA LYS A 175 16.71 14.55 -9.97
C LYS A 175 16.75 13.45 -11.03
N LYS A 176 16.41 12.20 -10.67
CA LYS A 176 16.35 11.08 -11.61
C LYS A 176 15.18 11.19 -12.59
N PHE A 177 14.01 11.64 -12.13
CA PHE A 177 12.86 11.93 -13.01
C PHE A 177 13.22 13.02 -14.04
N LYS A 178 13.87 14.10 -13.61
CA LYS A 178 14.36 15.15 -14.52
C LYS A 178 15.37 14.62 -15.53
N HIS A 179 16.28 13.76 -15.11
CA HIS A 179 17.30 13.18 -15.97
C HIS A 179 16.72 12.36 -17.14
N ILE A 180 15.58 11.73 -16.96
CA ILE A 180 14.88 11.00 -18.03
C ILE A 180 13.90 11.85 -18.83
N GLY A 181 13.89 13.19 -18.64
CA GLY A 181 13.06 14.11 -19.39
C GLY A 181 11.68 14.41 -18.80
N CYS A 182 11.37 13.95 -17.58
CA CYS A 182 10.12 14.34 -16.92
C CYS A 182 10.19 15.78 -16.41
N THR A 183 9.08 16.52 -16.53
CA THR A 183 8.95 17.95 -16.16
C THR A 183 7.82 18.24 -15.15
N PRO A 184 7.49 17.34 -14.20
CA PRO A 184 6.36 17.56 -13.30
C PRO A 184 6.62 18.66 -12.28
N LYS A 185 5.55 19.19 -11.69
CA LYS A 185 5.59 20.12 -10.55
C LYS A 185 6.02 19.35 -9.28
N PHE A 186 7.23 19.59 -8.78
CA PHE A 186 7.76 18.91 -7.62
C PHE A 186 7.26 19.53 -6.30
N ILE A 187 6.71 18.71 -5.41
CA ILE A 187 6.15 19.15 -4.11
C ILE A 187 6.80 18.53 -2.88
N GLY A 188 7.93 17.85 -3.06
CA GLY A 188 8.58 17.15 -1.94
C GLY A 188 7.95 15.79 -1.65
N LYS A 189 8.23 15.25 -0.46
CA LYS A 189 7.72 13.95 -0.02
C LYS A 189 6.42 14.13 0.78
N LEU A 190 5.43 13.27 0.53
CA LEU A 190 4.18 13.24 1.30
C LEU A 190 4.43 13.01 2.79
N ASN A 191 3.64 13.68 3.62
CA ASN A 191 3.55 13.42 5.05
C ASN A 191 2.25 12.65 5.35
N TRP A 192 2.36 11.50 6.01
CA TRP A 192 1.25 10.61 6.27
C TRP A 192 0.76 10.63 7.73
N ILE A 193 1.40 11.37 8.66
CA ILE A 193 1.07 11.29 10.09
C ILE A 193 -0.10 12.17 10.50
N GLU A 194 -0.17 13.39 10.00
CA GLU A 194 -0.99 14.42 10.63
C GLU A 194 -2.42 14.55 10.07
N GLY A 195 -2.92 13.54 9.33
CA GLY A 195 -4.23 13.66 8.66
C GLY A 195 -4.31 14.83 7.67
N LYS A 196 -3.22 15.56 7.52
CA LYS A 196 -3.02 16.67 6.57
C LYS A 196 -2.25 16.18 5.36
N GLU A 197 -2.54 14.95 4.96
CA GLU A 197 -1.87 14.38 3.81
C GLU A 197 -2.05 15.30 2.62
N THR A 198 -0.93 15.72 2.06
CA THR A 198 -0.91 16.52 0.85
C THR A 198 -1.78 15.88 -0.24
N LEU A 199 -1.86 14.54 -0.26
CA LEU A 199 -2.69 13.80 -1.19
C LEU A 199 -4.18 14.19 -1.12
N ASN A 200 -4.68 14.56 0.08
CA ASN A 200 -6.06 15.02 0.27
C ASN A 200 -6.40 16.32 -0.48
N LEU A 201 -5.40 17.10 -0.85
CA LEU A 201 -5.59 18.36 -1.59
C LEU A 201 -5.78 18.14 -3.10
N PHE A 202 -5.58 16.91 -3.59
CA PHE A 202 -5.68 16.59 -5.00
C PHE A 202 -7.03 15.95 -5.34
N LYS A 203 -7.57 16.27 -6.52
CA LYS A 203 -8.76 15.60 -7.06
C LYS A 203 -8.41 14.22 -7.59
N TYR A 204 -7.33 14.13 -8.34
CA TYR A 204 -6.95 12.95 -9.12
C TYR A 204 -5.61 12.41 -8.72
N GLN A 205 -5.47 11.12 -8.86
CA GLN A 205 -4.21 10.42 -8.71
C GLN A 205 -3.92 9.57 -9.94
N LEU A 206 -2.71 9.68 -10.47
CA LEU A 206 -2.24 8.82 -11.55
C LEU A 206 -1.65 7.54 -10.97
N TYR A 207 -2.12 6.39 -11.43
CA TYR A 207 -1.65 5.08 -11.04
C TYR A 207 -0.79 4.47 -12.15
N ILE A 208 0.49 4.28 -11.87
CA ILE A 208 1.47 3.66 -12.78
C ILE A 208 2.13 2.51 -12.04
N GLU A 209 2.13 1.32 -12.64
CA GLU A 209 2.86 0.15 -12.17
C GLU A 209 3.71 -0.47 -13.29
N ASP A 210 4.49 -1.46 -12.95
CA ASP A 210 5.38 -2.17 -13.87
C ASP A 210 4.92 -3.61 -14.12
N GLU A 211 5.53 -4.21 -15.14
CA GLU A 211 5.20 -5.57 -15.56
C GLU A 211 5.41 -6.62 -14.45
N LYS A 212 6.40 -6.41 -13.58
CA LYS A 212 6.63 -7.31 -12.45
C LYS A 212 5.44 -7.32 -11.49
N THR A 213 4.90 -6.13 -11.20
CA THR A 213 3.68 -6.00 -10.40
C THR A 213 2.52 -6.69 -11.09
N HIS A 214 2.29 -6.41 -12.38
CA HIS A 214 1.19 -7.01 -13.13
C HIS A 214 1.25 -8.53 -13.25
N ASN A 215 2.46 -9.11 -13.24
CA ASN A 215 2.65 -10.55 -13.37
C ASN A 215 2.53 -11.32 -12.05
N ASN A 216 2.84 -10.68 -10.91
CA ASN A 216 2.98 -11.36 -9.64
C ASN A 216 1.87 -11.06 -8.63
N PHE A 217 1.07 -10.01 -8.86
CA PHE A 217 0.04 -9.61 -7.91
C PHE A 217 -1.34 -9.66 -8.56
N ASN A 218 -2.32 -10.07 -7.77
CA ASN A 218 -3.74 -10.13 -8.13
C ASN A 218 -4.55 -8.98 -7.52
N ASN A 219 -3.87 -7.94 -7.04
CA ASN A 219 -4.48 -6.73 -6.50
C ASN A 219 -3.63 -5.51 -6.85
N LEU A 220 -4.22 -4.34 -6.67
CA LEU A 220 -3.55 -3.07 -6.88
C LEU A 220 -2.58 -2.75 -5.75
N ALA A 221 -1.54 -1.96 -6.03
CA ALA A 221 -0.60 -1.51 -5.02
C ALA A 221 -1.25 -0.52 -4.05
N ASN A 222 -0.65 -0.37 -2.86
CA ASN A 222 -1.14 0.46 -1.75
C ASN A 222 -1.62 1.85 -2.16
N ARG A 223 -1.00 2.47 -3.18
CA ARG A 223 -1.37 3.81 -3.64
C ARG A 223 -2.81 3.93 -4.15
N TYR A 224 -3.40 2.86 -4.67
CA TYR A 224 -4.80 2.85 -5.05
C TYR A 224 -5.72 3.00 -3.82
N TYR A 225 -5.42 2.26 -2.76
CA TYR A 225 -6.20 2.30 -1.52
C TYR A 225 -5.96 3.59 -0.74
N GLU A 226 -4.73 4.11 -0.76
CA GLU A 226 -4.40 5.41 -0.20
C GLU A 226 -5.14 6.55 -0.90
N ALA A 227 -5.29 6.47 -2.23
CA ALA A 227 -6.13 7.39 -2.98
C ALA A 227 -7.59 7.34 -2.52
N GLY A 228 -8.12 6.13 -2.27
CA GLY A 228 -9.46 5.94 -1.70
C GLY A 228 -9.62 6.58 -0.34
N PHE A 229 -8.65 6.37 0.54
CA PHE A 229 -8.60 6.98 1.86
C PHE A 229 -8.59 8.52 1.79
N CYS A 230 -7.95 9.09 0.79
CA CYS A 230 -7.86 10.53 0.57
C CYS A 230 -8.96 11.09 -0.34
N ASN A 231 -9.97 10.32 -0.71
CA ASN A 231 -11.05 10.73 -1.61
C ASN A 231 -10.55 11.25 -2.96
N ASN A 232 -9.54 10.59 -3.54
CA ASN A 232 -9.07 10.89 -4.89
C ASN A 232 -9.74 9.96 -5.91
N VAL A 233 -10.01 10.49 -7.10
CA VAL A 233 -10.35 9.70 -8.29
C VAL A 233 -9.03 9.24 -8.92
N VAL A 234 -8.93 7.95 -9.27
CA VAL A 234 -7.71 7.34 -9.80
C VAL A 234 -7.80 7.15 -11.30
N PHE A 235 -6.82 7.64 -12.04
CA PHE A 235 -6.58 7.28 -13.44
C PHE A 235 -5.48 6.23 -13.53
N PHE A 236 -5.70 5.20 -14.32
CA PHE A 236 -4.80 4.07 -14.48
C PHE A 236 -4.07 4.12 -15.81
N ASP A 237 -2.75 3.95 -15.81
CA ASP A 237 -2.02 3.70 -17.06
C ASP A 237 -2.57 2.46 -17.76
N VAL A 238 -2.69 2.50 -19.08
CA VAL A 238 -3.26 1.41 -19.90
C VAL A 238 -2.60 0.06 -19.65
N ASN A 239 -1.33 0.02 -19.24
CA ASN A 239 -0.63 -1.22 -18.93
C ASN A 239 -1.11 -1.86 -17.62
N CYS A 240 -1.88 -1.14 -16.80
CA CYS A 240 -2.46 -1.67 -15.56
C CYS A 240 -3.63 -2.63 -15.79
N ARG A 241 -4.16 -2.77 -17.01
CA ARG A 241 -5.30 -3.63 -17.33
C ARG A 241 -5.16 -5.06 -16.83
N ASN A 242 -3.97 -5.63 -16.91
CA ASN A 242 -3.74 -6.98 -16.43
C ASN A 242 -3.93 -7.11 -14.91
N THR A 243 -3.44 -6.14 -14.13
CA THR A 243 -3.66 -6.11 -12.68
C THR A 243 -5.12 -5.82 -12.35
N ILE A 244 -5.76 -4.89 -13.07
CA ILE A 244 -7.19 -4.58 -12.91
C ILE A 244 -8.04 -5.83 -13.10
N ASN A 245 -7.78 -6.61 -14.15
CA ASN A 245 -8.50 -7.83 -14.47
C ASN A 245 -8.33 -8.97 -13.44
N LYS A 246 -7.28 -8.93 -12.65
CA LYS A 246 -7.00 -9.90 -11.57
C LYS A 246 -7.43 -9.41 -10.18
N SER A 247 -7.71 -8.13 -10.05
CA SER A 247 -8.07 -7.49 -8.78
C SER A 247 -9.59 -7.46 -8.58
N GLU A 248 -10.01 -6.92 -7.44
CA GLU A 248 -11.42 -6.62 -7.16
C GLU A 248 -12.07 -5.70 -8.19
N LEU A 249 -11.30 -4.90 -8.92
CA LEU A 249 -11.83 -4.05 -10.00
C LEU A 249 -12.32 -4.85 -11.22
N SER A 250 -12.02 -6.13 -11.29
CA SER A 250 -12.52 -7.02 -12.33
C SER A 250 -14.05 -7.07 -12.42
N TYR A 251 -14.74 -6.82 -11.31
CA TYR A 251 -16.21 -6.74 -11.26
C TYR A 251 -16.77 -5.46 -11.90
N TYR A 252 -15.94 -4.45 -12.12
CA TYR A 252 -16.32 -3.11 -12.59
C TYR A 252 -15.64 -2.75 -13.92
N LYS A 253 -15.25 -3.72 -14.73
CA LYS A 253 -14.43 -3.54 -15.94
C LYS A 253 -14.92 -2.43 -16.87
N GLU A 254 -16.22 -2.40 -17.16
CA GLU A 254 -16.81 -1.40 -18.07
C GLU A 254 -16.66 0.01 -17.51
N GLN A 255 -16.92 0.20 -16.23
CA GLN A 255 -16.79 1.50 -15.58
C GLN A 255 -15.30 1.93 -15.44
N VAL A 256 -14.39 0.99 -15.23
CA VAL A 256 -12.96 1.27 -15.08
C VAL A 256 -12.34 1.77 -16.38
N GLU A 257 -12.84 1.36 -17.56
CA GLU A 257 -12.34 1.80 -18.86
C GLU A 257 -12.40 3.34 -19.02
N ASP A 258 -13.37 4.00 -18.43
CA ASP A 258 -13.45 5.46 -18.43
C ASP A 258 -12.26 6.15 -17.74
N TYR A 259 -11.57 5.43 -16.87
CA TYR A 259 -10.44 5.92 -16.07
C TYR A 259 -9.08 5.37 -16.51
N ILE A 260 -9.04 4.57 -17.59
CA ILE A 260 -7.78 4.10 -18.18
C ILE A 260 -7.27 5.14 -19.16
N VAL A 261 -6.00 5.52 -18.99
CA VAL A 261 -5.35 6.56 -19.82
C VAL A 261 -4.19 6.01 -20.62
N LYS A 262 -3.98 6.53 -21.83
CA LYS A 262 -2.95 6.07 -22.77
C LYS A 262 -1.66 6.88 -22.66
N ASP A 263 -1.79 8.19 -22.48
CA ASP A 263 -0.71 9.17 -22.47
C ASP A 263 -1.14 10.43 -21.69
N TYR A 264 -0.31 11.46 -21.75
CA TYR A 264 -0.57 12.73 -21.07
C TYR A 264 -1.78 13.46 -21.63
N GLU A 265 -1.95 13.50 -22.94
CA GLU A 265 -3.03 14.18 -23.63
C GLU A 265 -4.38 13.56 -23.29
N ASP A 266 -4.47 12.24 -23.31
CA ASP A 266 -5.66 11.48 -22.89
C ASP A 266 -5.98 11.71 -21.40
N LEU A 267 -4.95 11.70 -20.53
CA LEU A 267 -5.11 12.04 -19.12
C LEU A 267 -5.68 13.44 -18.92
N GLN A 268 -5.15 14.46 -19.62
CA GLN A 268 -5.64 15.84 -19.51
C GLN A 268 -7.08 15.98 -20.03
N SER A 269 -7.41 15.30 -21.12
CA SER A 269 -8.77 15.27 -21.66
C SER A 269 -9.76 14.68 -20.64
N LYS A 270 -9.43 13.56 -20.03
CA LYS A 270 -10.26 12.90 -19.02
C LYS A 270 -10.37 13.72 -17.73
N ILE A 271 -9.29 14.37 -17.28
CA ILE A 271 -9.33 15.31 -16.15
C ILE A 271 -10.32 16.44 -16.44
N LYS A 272 -10.26 17.04 -17.62
CA LYS A 272 -11.17 18.10 -18.03
C LYS A 272 -12.63 17.65 -18.01
N GLU A 273 -12.90 16.43 -18.48
CA GLU A 273 -14.25 15.87 -18.45
C GLU A 273 -14.71 15.61 -17.01
N CYS A 274 -13.89 14.96 -16.20
CA CYS A 274 -14.21 14.67 -14.80
C CYS A 274 -14.37 15.94 -13.94
N ASN A 275 -13.71 17.03 -14.29
CA ASN A 275 -13.88 18.32 -13.61
C ASN A 275 -15.28 18.94 -13.78
N LYS A 276 -16.06 18.51 -14.78
CA LYS A 276 -17.44 18.96 -14.94
C LYS A 276 -18.34 18.47 -13.80
N ASP A 277 -18.06 17.27 -13.27
CA ASP A 277 -18.75 16.72 -12.09
C ASP A 277 -17.83 15.77 -11.30
N PHE A 278 -16.88 16.33 -10.59
CA PHE A 278 -15.92 15.57 -9.78
C PHE A 278 -16.60 14.63 -8.76
N ASN A 279 -17.69 15.10 -8.14
CA ASN A 279 -18.37 14.33 -7.09
C ASN A 279 -19.03 13.06 -7.63
N LYS A 280 -19.55 13.10 -8.85
CA LYS A 280 -20.09 11.92 -9.56
C LYS A 280 -18.99 10.88 -9.75
N HIS A 281 -17.84 11.28 -10.29
CA HIS A 281 -16.72 10.35 -10.52
C HIS A 281 -16.13 9.80 -9.22
N LEU A 282 -16.07 10.61 -8.17
CA LEU A 282 -15.68 10.16 -6.84
C LEU A 282 -16.66 9.11 -6.28
N ALA A 283 -17.97 9.34 -6.42
CA ALA A 283 -19.00 8.41 -5.98
C ALA A 283 -18.91 7.07 -6.71
N ILE A 284 -18.70 7.08 -8.04
CA ILE A 284 -18.48 5.87 -8.84
C ILE A 284 -17.29 5.07 -8.28
N GLN A 285 -16.13 5.70 -8.09
CA GLN A 285 -14.96 4.98 -7.61
C GLN A 285 -15.05 4.56 -6.13
N LYS A 286 -15.85 5.25 -5.33
CA LYS A 286 -16.16 4.80 -3.96
C LYS A 286 -16.96 3.49 -3.95
N SER A 287 -17.85 3.27 -4.92
CA SER A 287 -18.63 2.04 -5.01
C SER A 287 -17.79 0.81 -5.35
N TRP A 288 -16.53 0.98 -5.83
CA TRP A 288 -15.59 -0.11 -6.13
C TRP A 288 -14.79 -0.58 -4.91
N ARG A 289 -14.87 0.12 -3.79
CA ARG A 289 -14.08 -0.06 -2.57
C ARG A 289 -14.98 -0.44 -1.41
#